data_d4211df0f56b37d85f14aad26062aa11
#
_entry.id   d4211df0f56b37d85f14aad26062aa11
#
_cell.length_a   1.000
_cell.length_b   1.000
_cell.length_c   1.000
_cell.angle_alpha   90.00
_cell.angle_beta   90.00
_cell.angle_gamma   90.00
#
_symmetry.space_group_name_H-M   'P 1'
#
loop_
_entity.id
_entity.type
_entity.pdbx_description
1 polymer ?
#
loop_
_entity_poly.entity_id
_entity_poly.type
_entity_poly.pdbx_seq_one_letter_code
_entity_poly.pdbx_strand_id
1 'polypeptide(L)'
;MENKNKDIFEHTIKFNTGVRLYMFQTGSIKTKVKFIKMNQGEEPYEIPVPWFLIKHPQGDVIIDGGMPIEAALDKHKHWGSVADVYDPVMKVSEWCRDQVKTVNTNPEDVRNVIQTHLHLDHSGAIGHFPNATHIPQRIE
;
A
#
# COMPACT_ATOMS: atom_id res chain seq x y z
N MET A 1 -14.11 24.88 -12.56
CA MET A 1 -14.21 23.55 -11.90
C MET A 1 -12.82 23.15 -11.44
N GLU A 2 -12.54 23.37 -10.17
CA GLU A 2 -11.25 23.03 -9.57
C GLU A 2 -11.10 21.52 -9.45
N ASN A 3 -10.03 21.02 -10.02
CA ASN A 3 -9.68 19.61 -10.03
C ASN A 3 -9.15 19.23 -8.64
N LYS A 4 -10.04 18.67 -7.78
CA LYS A 4 -9.71 18.17 -6.44
C LYS A 4 -9.12 16.77 -6.48
N ASN A 5 -8.04 16.58 -7.23
CA ASN A 5 -7.19 15.38 -7.16
C ASN A 5 -5.85 15.75 -6.51
N LYS A 6 -5.90 16.17 -5.25
CA LYS A 6 -4.74 16.65 -4.50
C LYS A 6 -4.43 15.86 -3.24
N ASP A 7 -4.56 14.52 -3.30
CA ASP A 7 -4.18 13.68 -2.15
C ASP A 7 -3.24 12.53 -2.55
N ILE A 8 -2.42 12.75 -3.59
CA ILE A 8 -1.23 11.94 -3.78
C ILE A 8 -0.10 12.74 -3.12
N PHE A 9 0.29 12.34 -1.92
CA PHE A 9 1.52 12.87 -1.29
C PHE A 9 2.72 12.33 -2.07
N GLU A 10 3.03 12.97 -3.20
CA GLU A 10 4.26 12.73 -3.94
C GLU A 10 5.44 13.36 -3.18
N HIS A 11 5.92 12.71 -2.15
CA HIS A 11 7.23 13.02 -1.60
C HIS A 11 8.29 12.30 -2.44
N THR A 12 8.76 12.97 -3.49
CA THR A 12 9.88 12.45 -4.29
C THR A 12 11.19 12.88 -3.66
N ILE A 13 11.93 11.94 -3.10
CA ILE A 13 13.32 12.17 -2.67
C ILE A 13 14.22 11.82 -3.85
N LYS A 14 14.95 12.82 -4.36
CA LYS A 14 15.94 12.62 -5.45
C LYS A 14 17.33 12.43 -4.84
N PHE A 15 17.96 11.33 -5.19
CA PHE A 15 19.35 11.06 -4.90
C PHE A 15 20.21 11.32 -6.16
N ASN A 16 21.46 11.77 -6.01
CA ASN A 16 22.39 11.99 -7.14
C ASN A 16 22.74 10.74 -7.93
N THR A 17 22.24 9.58 -7.52
CA THR A 17 22.49 8.26 -8.13
C THR A 17 21.45 7.83 -9.17
N GLY A 18 20.47 8.68 -9.50
CA GLY A 18 19.32 8.30 -10.35
C GLY A 18 18.24 7.50 -9.61
N VAL A 19 18.37 7.26 -8.33
CA VAL A 19 17.37 6.61 -7.47
C VAL A 19 16.30 7.62 -7.08
N ARG A 20 15.01 7.19 -7.07
CA ARG A 20 13.87 8.00 -6.62
C ARG A 20 12.99 7.16 -5.71
N LEU A 21 12.58 7.75 -4.60
CA LEU A 21 11.60 7.17 -3.69
C LEU A 21 10.25 7.88 -3.87
N TYR A 22 9.21 7.10 -4.09
CA TYR A 22 7.83 7.56 -4.11
C TYR A 22 7.07 6.94 -2.94
N MET A 23 6.29 7.74 -2.25
CA MET A 23 5.36 7.29 -1.22
C MET A 23 3.94 7.40 -1.77
N PHE A 24 3.20 6.29 -1.69
CA PHE A 24 1.80 6.21 -2.06
C PHE A 24 0.94 5.80 -0.87
N GLN A 25 -0.36 5.85 -1.06
CA GLN A 25 -1.33 5.40 -0.09
C GLN A 25 -2.44 4.61 -0.79
N THR A 26 -2.79 3.45 -0.25
CA THR A 26 -3.92 2.62 -0.70
C THR A 26 -5.14 2.84 0.20
N GLY A 27 -5.61 4.10 0.30
CA GLY A 27 -6.71 4.44 1.19
C GLY A 27 -6.33 4.41 2.68
N SER A 28 -7.28 4.05 3.52
CA SER A 28 -7.16 4.06 4.97
C SER A 28 -7.93 2.90 5.60
N ILE A 29 -7.69 2.67 6.89
CA ILE A 29 -8.44 1.73 7.72
C ILE A 29 -9.14 2.52 8.81
N LYS A 30 -10.47 2.44 8.88
CA LYS A 30 -11.27 2.98 9.99
C LYS A 30 -11.39 1.95 11.09
N THR A 31 -11.11 2.38 12.32
CA THR A 31 -11.14 1.53 13.51
C THR A 31 -11.41 2.37 14.75
N LYS A 32 -11.20 1.82 15.93
CA LYS A 32 -11.27 2.51 17.22
C LYS A 32 -9.91 2.50 17.91
N VAL A 33 -9.62 3.55 18.65
CA VAL A 33 -8.33 3.72 19.36
C VAL A 33 -7.99 2.50 20.21
N LYS A 34 -8.97 1.90 20.89
CA LYS A 34 -8.78 0.70 21.74
C LYS A 34 -8.15 -0.50 21.03
N PHE A 35 -8.34 -0.62 19.70
CA PHE A 35 -7.77 -1.72 18.92
C PHE A 35 -6.33 -1.47 18.48
N ILE A 36 -5.85 -0.24 18.61
CA ILE A 36 -4.48 0.16 18.25
C ILE A 36 -3.63 0.33 19.50
N LYS A 37 -4.24 0.86 20.56
CA LYS A 37 -3.54 1.19 21.80
C LYS A 37 -4.34 0.68 23.00
N MET A 38 -3.72 -0.25 23.74
CA MET A 38 -4.32 -0.84 24.93
C MET A 38 -4.71 0.23 25.97
N ASN A 39 -5.81 0.00 26.65
CA ASN A 39 -6.35 0.88 27.71
C ASN A 39 -6.72 2.30 27.24
N GLN A 40 -7.01 2.47 25.97
CA GLN A 40 -7.57 3.70 25.40
C GLN A 40 -9.08 3.54 25.13
N GLY A 41 -9.74 4.65 24.81
CA GLY A 41 -11.19 4.72 24.58
C GLY A 41 -11.68 4.12 23.27
N GLU A 42 -12.97 4.31 23.02
CA GLU A 42 -13.67 3.81 21.82
C GLU A 42 -13.79 4.87 20.70
N GLU A 43 -13.02 5.94 20.80
CA GLU A 43 -13.04 7.01 19.81
C GLU A 43 -12.69 6.46 18.43
N PRO A 44 -13.37 6.94 17.36
CA PRO A 44 -13.00 6.59 16.00
C PRO A 44 -11.56 6.99 15.68
N TYR A 45 -10.87 6.14 14.97
CA TYR A 45 -9.53 6.39 14.48
C TYR A 45 -9.38 5.92 13.04
N GLU A 46 -8.64 6.67 12.24
CA GLU A 46 -8.39 6.34 10.85
C GLU A 46 -6.88 6.25 10.60
N ILE A 47 -6.44 5.09 10.09
CA ILE A 47 -5.03 4.76 9.84
C ILE A 47 -4.79 4.90 8.35
N PRO A 48 -3.90 5.79 7.89
CA PRO A 48 -3.46 5.79 6.50
C PRO A 48 -2.65 4.53 6.21
N VAL A 49 -2.77 3.98 5.00
CA VAL A 49 -2.04 2.78 4.56
C VAL A 49 -1.02 3.14 3.50
N PRO A 50 0.19 3.58 3.90
CA PRO A 50 1.25 3.93 2.97
C PRO A 50 1.96 2.70 2.43
N TRP A 51 2.56 2.87 1.24
CA TRP A 51 3.52 1.95 0.64
C TRP A 51 4.54 2.72 -0.19
N PHE A 52 5.64 2.08 -0.61
CA PHE A 52 6.72 2.79 -1.25
C PHE A 52 7.15 2.11 -2.56
N LEU A 53 7.52 2.94 -3.54
CA LEU A 53 8.19 2.53 -4.77
C LEU A 53 9.56 3.19 -4.82
N ILE A 54 10.60 2.39 -4.98
CA ILE A 54 11.96 2.84 -5.28
C ILE A 54 12.20 2.62 -6.75
N LYS A 55 12.34 3.69 -7.53
CA LYS A 55 12.84 3.61 -8.91
C LYS A 55 14.33 3.56 -8.90
N HIS A 56 14.89 2.51 -9.50
CA HIS A 56 16.32 2.27 -9.54
C HIS A 56 16.75 1.89 -10.96
N PRO A 57 17.92 2.36 -11.45
CA PRO A 57 18.40 2.04 -12.81
C PRO A 57 18.52 0.53 -13.13
N GLN A 58 18.67 -0.31 -12.10
CA GLN A 58 18.76 -1.77 -12.24
C GLN A 58 17.42 -2.51 -12.03
N GLY A 59 16.33 -1.80 -11.83
CA GLY A 59 14.99 -2.35 -11.64
C GLY A 59 14.27 -1.75 -10.44
N ASP A 60 12.98 -1.55 -10.60
CA ASP A 60 12.14 -0.93 -9.60
C ASP A 60 11.81 -1.89 -8.45
N VAL A 61 11.69 -1.38 -7.24
CA VAL A 61 11.44 -2.14 -6.01
C VAL A 61 10.22 -1.56 -5.31
N ILE A 62 9.28 -2.43 -4.94
CA ILE A 62 8.13 -2.11 -4.08
C ILE A 62 8.43 -2.53 -2.65
N ILE A 63 8.01 -1.71 -1.70
CA ILE A 63 7.99 -2.04 -0.27
C ILE A 63 6.52 -2.10 0.15
N ASP A 64 6.07 -3.27 0.58
CA ASP A 64 4.72 -3.67 1.02
C ASP A 64 3.68 -3.69 -0.13
N GLY A 65 3.21 -2.55 -0.57
CA GLY A 65 2.17 -2.42 -1.59
C GLY A 65 0.78 -2.07 -1.04
N GLY A 66 0.68 -1.81 0.26
CA GLY A 66 -0.56 -1.39 0.90
C GLY A 66 -1.65 -2.47 0.93
N MET A 67 -2.92 -2.06 0.89
CA MET A 67 -4.05 -2.99 0.85
C MET A 67 -4.21 -3.65 -0.52
N PRO A 68 -4.62 -4.94 -0.58
CA PRO A 68 -4.94 -5.62 -1.82
C PRO A 68 -6.20 -5.04 -2.48
N ILE A 69 -6.33 -5.20 -3.79
CA ILE A 69 -7.48 -4.71 -4.55
C ILE A 69 -8.80 -5.31 -4.05
N GLU A 70 -8.78 -6.51 -3.53
CA GLU A 70 -9.94 -7.21 -2.98
C GLU A 70 -10.56 -6.45 -1.81
N ALA A 71 -9.79 -5.67 -1.07
CA ALA A 71 -10.31 -4.79 0.00
C ALA A 71 -11.23 -3.70 -0.56
N ALA A 72 -10.98 -3.23 -1.79
CA ALA A 72 -11.85 -2.28 -2.48
C ALA A 72 -13.05 -2.93 -3.18
N LEU A 73 -12.93 -4.19 -3.62
CA LEU A 73 -13.97 -4.90 -4.36
C LEU A 73 -14.99 -5.57 -3.44
N ASP A 74 -14.54 -6.31 -2.45
CA ASP A 74 -15.37 -6.99 -1.46
C ASP A 74 -14.56 -7.32 -0.21
N LYS A 75 -14.49 -6.34 0.69
CA LYS A 75 -13.72 -6.45 1.94
C LYS A 75 -14.14 -7.60 2.84
N HIS A 76 -15.45 -7.89 2.93
CA HIS A 76 -15.95 -8.97 3.78
C HIS A 76 -15.62 -10.35 3.23
N LYS A 77 -15.64 -10.52 1.92
CA LYS A 77 -15.22 -11.76 1.28
C LYS A 77 -13.72 -12.02 1.50
N HIS A 78 -12.90 -10.99 1.49
CA HIS A 78 -11.45 -11.12 1.55
C HIS A 78 -10.91 -11.10 2.99
N TRP A 79 -11.38 -10.18 3.84
CA TRP A 79 -10.93 -10.02 5.22
C TRP A 79 -11.87 -10.67 6.25
N GLY A 80 -13.06 -11.12 5.85
CA GLY A 80 -14.05 -11.71 6.75
C GLY A 80 -14.46 -10.73 7.85
N SER A 81 -14.62 -11.24 9.07
CA SER A 81 -14.99 -10.43 10.24
C SER A 81 -13.91 -9.42 10.69
N VAL A 82 -12.68 -9.53 10.21
CA VAL A 82 -11.65 -8.54 10.49
C VAL A 82 -12.06 -7.17 9.93
N ALA A 83 -12.79 -7.14 8.81
CA ALA A 83 -13.32 -5.91 8.21
C ALA A 83 -14.35 -5.18 9.09
N ASP A 84 -14.94 -5.84 10.09
CA ASP A 84 -15.85 -5.21 11.04
C ASP A 84 -15.13 -4.40 12.12
N VAL A 85 -13.85 -4.71 12.36
CA VAL A 85 -13.00 -4.06 13.36
C VAL A 85 -12.01 -3.10 12.70
N TYR A 86 -11.45 -3.53 11.59
CA TYR A 86 -10.49 -2.77 10.78
C TYR A 86 -11.10 -2.57 9.39
N ASP A 87 -11.99 -1.58 9.29
CA ASP A 87 -12.77 -1.31 8.08
C ASP A 87 -11.91 -0.64 6.99
N PRO A 88 -11.53 -1.36 5.92
CA PRO A 88 -10.77 -0.78 4.82
C PRO A 88 -11.63 0.18 4.00
N VAL A 89 -11.09 1.36 3.75
CA VAL A 89 -11.66 2.39 2.89
C VAL A 89 -10.70 2.67 1.77
N MET A 90 -10.93 2.04 0.63
CA MET A 90 -10.04 2.07 -0.53
C MET A 90 -10.84 2.14 -1.82
N LYS A 91 -10.40 2.95 -2.77
CA LYS A 91 -10.90 2.94 -4.14
C LYS A 91 -10.08 1.97 -4.99
N VAL A 92 -10.69 1.41 -6.03
CA VAL A 92 -9.97 0.53 -6.98
C VAL A 92 -8.76 1.22 -7.59
N SER A 93 -8.87 2.53 -7.88
CA SER A 93 -7.77 3.32 -8.45
C SER A 93 -6.59 3.57 -7.49
N GLU A 94 -6.75 3.26 -6.20
CA GLU A 94 -5.70 3.39 -5.18
C GLU A 94 -4.87 2.12 -5.03
N TRP A 95 -5.16 1.08 -5.83
CA TRP A 95 -4.37 -0.14 -5.82
C TRP A 95 -2.94 0.10 -6.32
N CYS A 96 -1.96 -0.48 -5.64
CA CYS A 96 -0.53 -0.25 -5.91
C CYS A 96 -0.15 -0.55 -7.37
N ARG A 97 -0.73 -1.59 -7.98
CA ARG A 97 -0.48 -1.94 -9.40
C ARG A 97 -0.91 -0.83 -10.38
N ASP A 98 -1.95 -0.05 -10.04
CA ASP A 98 -2.38 1.07 -10.85
C ASP A 98 -1.61 2.35 -10.51
N GLN A 99 -1.30 2.55 -9.23
CA GLN A 99 -0.54 3.72 -8.79
C GLN A 99 0.88 3.77 -9.38
N VAL A 100 1.59 2.63 -9.54
CA VAL A 100 2.94 2.64 -10.15
C VAL A 100 2.95 3.23 -11.56
N LYS A 101 1.85 3.08 -12.30
CA LYS A 101 1.71 3.63 -13.66
C LYS A 101 1.73 5.16 -13.68
N THR A 102 1.30 5.82 -12.59
CA THR A 102 1.27 7.29 -12.49
C THR A 102 2.66 7.92 -12.50
N VAL A 103 3.69 7.13 -12.16
CA VAL A 103 5.10 7.54 -12.18
C VAL A 103 5.90 6.84 -13.27
N ASN A 104 5.21 6.43 -14.36
CA ASN A 104 5.80 5.77 -15.53
C ASN A 104 6.57 4.48 -15.15
N THR A 105 6.03 3.68 -14.23
CA THR A 105 6.48 2.32 -13.97
C THR A 105 5.48 1.34 -14.55
N ASN A 106 5.94 0.45 -15.43
CA ASN A 106 5.14 -0.69 -15.86
C ASN A 106 5.20 -1.76 -14.75
N PRO A 107 4.06 -2.32 -14.29
CA PRO A 107 4.05 -3.41 -13.31
C PRO A 107 4.91 -4.62 -13.68
N GLU A 108 5.08 -4.87 -14.98
CA GLU A 108 5.94 -5.95 -15.49
C GLU A 108 7.46 -5.69 -15.30
N ASP A 109 7.85 -4.43 -15.08
CA ASP A 109 9.25 -4.01 -14.89
C ASP A 109 9.68 -3.99 -13.44
N VAL A 110 8.75 -4.16 -12.50
CA VAL A 110 9.06 -4.30 -11.08
C VAL A 110 9.85 -5.60 -10.84
N ARG A 111 11.02 -5.48 -10.22
CA ARG A 111 11.94 -6.62 -10.02
C ARG A 111 11.83 -7.24 -8.65
N ASN A 112 11.52 -6.46 -7.64
CA ASN A 112 11.44 -6.96 -6.26
C ASN A 112 10.23 -6.34 -5.55
N VAL A 113 9.58 -7.16 -4.72
CA VAL A 113 8.58 -6.73 -3.74
C VAL A 113 9.10 -7.17 -2.38
N ILE A 114 9.47 -6.20 -1.55
CA ILE A 114 9.95 -6.42 -0.19
C ILE A 114 8.75 -6.30 0.75
N GLN A 115 8.52 -7.32 1.57
CA GLN A 115 7.49 -7.30 2.60
C GLN A 115 8.15 -7.00 3.95
N THR A 116 7.73 -5.89 4.58
CA THR A 116 8.17 -5.59 5.95
C THR A 116 7.59 -6.59 6.93
N HIS A 117 6.33 -6.98 6.70
CA HIS A 117 5.61 -8.04 7.39
C HIS A 117 4.35 -8.42 6.59
N LEU A 118 3.58 -9.43 7.04
CA LEU A 118 2.48 -10.00 6.28
C LEU A 118 1.09 -9.63 6.81
N HIS A 119 0.92 -8.48 7.47
CA HIS A 119 -0.41 -7.97 7.78
C HIS A 119 -1.20 -7.61 6.51
N LEU A 120 -2.53 -7.68 6.60
CA LEU A 120 -3.45 -7.53 5.47
C LEU A 120 -3.31 -6.21 4.73
N ASP A 121 -2.94 -5.15 5.43
CA ASP A 121 -2.75 -3.79 4.90
C ASP A 121 -1.34 -3.53 4.33
N HIS A 122 -0.47 -4.54 4.34
CA HIS A 122 0.88 -4.46 3.76
C HIS A 122 1.08 -5.42 2.58
N SER A 123 0.20 -6.40 2.41
CA SER A 123 0.36 -7.51 1.45
C SER A 123 -0.21 -7.24 0.05
N GLY A 124 -0.60 -6.01 -0.27
CA GLY A 124 -1.32 -5.66 -1.51
C GLY A 124 -0.56 -5.88 -2.82
N ALA A 125 0.76 -6.00 -2.75
CA ALA A 125 1.58 -6.29 -3.94
C ALA A 125 1.77 -7.80 -4.20
N ILE A 126 1.47 -8.67 -3.23
CA ILE A 126 1.74 -10.11 -3.35
C ILE A 126 0.92 -10.71 -4.51
N GLY A 127 1.62 -11.39 -5.44
CA GLY A 127 1.01 -12.04 -6.60
C GLY A 127 0.59 -11.12 -7.74
N HIS A 128 0.78 -9.80 -7.61
CA HIS A 128 0.29 -8.82 -8.59
C HIS A 128 1.39 -8.18 -9.46
N PHE A 129 2.65 -8.56 -9.24
CA PHE A 129 3.80 -8.14 -10.04
C PHE A 129 4.49 -9.39 -10.58
N PRO A 130 4.16 -9.84 -11.80
CA PRO A 130 4.43 -11.20 -12.27
C PRO A 130 5.92 -11.53 -12.42
N ASN A 131 6.75 -10.51 -12.65
CA ASN A 131 8.18 -10.68 -12.84
C ASN A 131 9.01 -10.33 -11.58
N ALA A 132 8.33 -10.02 -10.46
CA ALA A 132 9.00 -9.63 -9.24
C ALA A 132 9.35 -10.83 -8.36
N THR A 133 10.53 -10.77 -7.75
CA THR A 133 10.89 -11.65 -6.64
C THR A 133 10.28 -11.08 -5.37
N HIS A 134 9.48 -11.88 -4.65
CA HIS A 134 8.90 -11.51 -3.36
C HIS A 134 9.86 -11.88 -2.24
N ILE A 135 10.19 -10.91 -1.39
CA ILE A 135 11.20 -11.01 -0.34
C ILE A 135 10.55 -10.71 1.02
N PRO A 136 9.96 -11.71 1.69
CA PRO A 136 9.43 -11.56 3.05
C PRO A 136 10.57 -11.70 4.07
N GLN A 137 10.30 -11.33 5.33
CA GLN A 137 11.19 -11.64 6.42
C GLN A 137 11.23 -13.15 6.70
N ARG A 138 12.40 -13.65 7.12
CA ARG A 138 12.62 -15.10 7.30
C ARG A 138 11.81 -15.74 8.43
N ILE A 139 11.36 -14.94 9.39
CA ILE A 139 10.73 -15.40 10.65
C ILE A 139 9.21 -15.15 10.68
N GLU A 140 8.59 -14.85 9.56
CA GLU A 140 7.14 -14.76 9.45
C GLU A 140 6.51 -15.96 8.75
#